data_c9e05c568fdcf9539c5cb10e31a518f3
#
_entry.id   c9e05c568fdcf9539c5cb10e31a518f3
#
_cell.length_a   1.000
_cell.length_b   1.000
_cell.length_c   1.000
_cell.angle_alpha   90.00
_cell.angle_beta   90.00
_cell.angle_gamma   90.00
#
_symmetry.space_group_name_H-M   'P 1'
#
loop_
_entity.id
_entity.type
_entity.pdbx_description
1 polymer ?
#
loop_
_entity_poly.entity_id
_entity_poly.type
_entity_poly.pdbx_seq_one_letter_code
_entity_poly.pdbx_strand_id
1 'polypeptide(L)'
;ALTSMTSQMREGTIRKCDMASIYTYQNTLYKLQMNGWQLRQFMEWSAAFFKTWEPGDVTIAFDSSVRYYLYDAFAGVKYDLDISKQPGNRIQNLTWMDGRPVEDDDSFVVAVNNYRATTQLLTYADIFKEGDELPKLLEIDVRGDVGGIRELLGEYIRTVKGGTIEPHVDNNWKLVGDNWNTADHEKAVKLLREGKLALSENADSRTLPGKAITTADIAAF
;
A
#
# COMPACT_ATOMS: atom_id res chain seq x y z
N ALA A 1 5.64 0.98 -0.41
CA ALA A 1 5.52 -0.51 -0.34
C ALA A 1 5.35 -0.97 1.10
N LEU A 2 4.57 -2.01 1.30
CA LEU A 2 4.44 -2.67 2.61
C LEU A 2 5.67 -3.57 2.82
N THR A 3 6.64 -3.11 3.60
CA THR A 3 7.95 -3.77 3.71
C THR A 3 8.06 -4.75 4.87
N SER A 4 7.16 -4.68 5.85
CA SER A 4 7.08 -5.59 6.99
C SER A 4 5.67 -5.68 7.52
N MET A 5 5.27 -6.87 7.94
CA MET A 5 3.95 -7.14 8.56
C MET A 5 3.99 -7.07 10.10
N THR A 6 5.17 -7.11 10.68
CA THR A 6 5.33 -7.28 12.14
C THR A 6 6.24 -6.25 12.80
N SER A 7 6.90 -5.40 12.00
CA SER A 7 7.80 -4.38 12.54
C SER A 7 7.02 -3.30 13.27
N GLN A 8 7.57 -2.90 14.39
CA GLN A 8 7.03 -1.83 15.23
C GLN A 8 8.14 -0.85 15.59
N MET A 9 7.80 0.43 15.60
CA MET A 9 8.62 1.47 16.19
C MET A 9 7.97 1.87 17.52
N ARG A 10 8.70 1.70 18.60
CA ARG A 10 8.22 2.05 19.95
C ARG A 10 8.57 3.49 20.27
N GLU A 11 7.81 4.07 21.17
CA GLU A 11 8.15 5.38 21.76
C GLU A 11 9.55 5.35 22.39
N GLY A 12 10.30 6.43 22.21
CA GLY A 12 11.65 6.60 22.73
C GLY A 12 12.70 6.86 21.67
N THR A 13 13.94 6.52 21.95
CA THR A 13 15.07 6.75 21.03
C THR A 13 14.99 5.87 19.79
N ILE A 14 14.92 6.49 18.60
CA ILE A 14 14.98 5.79 17.30
C ILE A 14 16.44 5.54 16.94
N ARG A 15 16.78 4.28 16.67
CA ARG A 15 18.11 3.82 16.29
C ARG A 15 18.14 3.38 14.83
N LYS A 16 19.34 3.20 14.28
CA LYS A 16 19.51 2.65 12.91
C LYS A 16 18.88 1.25 12.74
N CYS A 17 18.92 0.42 13.78
CA CYS A 17 18.27 -0.90 13.75
C CYS A 17 16.74 -0.81 13.68
N ASP A 18 16.13 0.21 14.28
CA ASP A 18 14.69 0.43 14.19
C ASP A 18 14.31 0.81 12.75
N MET A 19 15.11 1.65 12.09
CA MET A 19 14.93 1.96 10.67
C MET A 19 15.11 0.73 9.79
N ALA A 20 16.08 -0.14 10.09
CA ALA A 20 16.29 -1.38 9.35
C ALA A 20 15.15 -2.38 9.54
N SER A 21 14.46 -2.37 10.68
CA SER A 21 13.29 -3.22 10.91
C SER A 21 12.05 -2.71 10.16
N ILE A 22 11.87 -1.39 10.05
CA ILE A 22 10.75 -0.78 9.31
C ILE A 22 10.97 -0.89 7.80
N TYR A 23 12.19 -0.66 7.32
CA TYR A 23 12.53 -0.79 5.90
C TYR A 23 13.67 -1.79 5.72
N THR A 24 13.32 -3.05 5.48
CA THR A 24 14.25 -4.19 5.50
C THR A 24 15.15 -4.28 4.26
N TYR A 25 14.74 -3.69 3.13
CA TYR A 25 15.46 -3.78 1.86
C TYR A 25 16.54 -2.70 1.70
N GLN A 26 17.60 -3.02 0.99
CA GLN A 26 18.66 -2.08 0.61
C GLN A 26 18.32 -1.41 -0.72
N ASN A 27 17.25 -0.64 -0.74
CA ASN A 27 16.82 0.08 -1.92
C ASN A 27 17.30 1.52 -1.91
N THR A 28 17.50 2.06 -3.10
CA THR A 28 17.72 3.48 -3.35
C THR A 28 16.45 4.15 -3.82
N LEU A 29 16.40 5.47 -3.80
CA LEU A 29 15.27 6.27 -4.22
C LEU A 29 15.46 6.68 -5.69
N TYR A 30 14.44 6.44 -6.51
CA TYR A 30 14.37 6.87 -7.91
C TYR A 30 13.29 7.92 -8.09
N LYS A 31 13.46 8.76 -9.10
CA LYS A 31 12.49 9.78 -9.49
C LYS A 31 12.04 9.52 -10.92
N LEU A 32 10.74 9.36 -11.10
CA LEU A 32 10.12 9.11 -12.41
C LEU A 32 9.14 10.23 -12.75
N GLN A 33 9.03 10.56 -14.03
CA GLN A 33 7.90 11.33 -14.55
C GLN A 33 6.84 10.37 -15.07
N MET A 34 5.60 10.58 -14.64
CA MET A 34 4.41 9.83 -15.06
C MET A 34 3.32 10.78 -15.50
N ASN A 35 2.49 10.36 -16.44
CA ASN A 35 1.20 11.02 -16.64
C ASN A 35 0.11 10.43 -15.72
N GLY A 36 -1.09 11.04 -15.70
CA GLY A 36 -2.18 10.62 -14.82
C GLY A 36 -2.69 9.22 -15.13
N TRP A 37 -2.72 8.83 -16.42
CA TRP A 37 -3.08 7.47 -16.83
C TRP A 37 -2.07 6.45 -16.28
N GLN A 38 -0.77 6.70 -16.41
CA GLN A 38 0.29 5.82 -15.89
C GLN A 38 0.21 5.68 -14.36
N LEU A 39 -0.05 6.79 -13.66
CA LEU A 39 -0.25 6.77 -12.21
C LEU A 39 -1.45 5.90 -11.84
N ARG A 40 -2.59 6.04 -12.54
CA ARG A 40 -3.78 5.22 -12.32
C ARG A 40 -3.51 3.75 -12.59
N GLN A 41 -2.80 3.37 -13.66
CA GLN A 41 -2.43 1.99 -13.92
C GLN A 41 -1.58 1.40 -12.80
N PHE A 42 -0.62 2.16 -12.30
CA PHE A 42 0.20 1.73 -11.15
C PHE A 42 -0.64 1.55 -9.88
N MET A 43 -1.56 2.46 -9.60
CA MET A 43 -2.45 2.36 -8.44
C MET A 43 -3.39 1.16 -8.54
N GLU A 44 -3.98 0.91 -9.70
CA GLU A 44 -4.85 -0.25 -9.96
C GLU A 44 -4.11 -1.57 -9.81
N TRP A 45 -2.89 -1.66 -10.35
CA TRP A 45 -2.04 -2.83 -10.16
C TRP A 45 -1.77 -3.09 -8.67
N SER A 46 -1.44 -2.07 -7.91
CA SER A 46 -1.23 -2.18 -6.46
C SER A 46 -2.51 -2.60 -5.73
N ALA A 47 -3.67 -2.06 -6.13
CA ALA A 47 -4.97 -2.37 -5.54
C ALA A 47 -5.42 -3.81 -5.78
N ALA A 48 -4.85 -4.53 -6.76
CA ALA A 48 -5.11 -5.95 -6.99
C ALA A 48 -4.70 -6.86 -5.80
N PHE A 49 -3.92 -6.31 -4.87
CA PHE A 49 -3.55 -6.97 -3.61
C PHE A 49 -4.75 -7.39 -2.75
N PHE A 50 -5.84 -6.64 -2.79
CA PHE A 50 -7.08 -6.99 -2.10
C PHE A 50 -7.91 -7.96 -2.94
N LYS A 51 -8.63 -8.89 -2.31
CA LYS A 51 -9.71 -9.62 -2.98
C LYS A 51 -10.94 -8.73 -3.14
N THR A 52 -11.74 -9.04 -4.16
CA THR A 52 -13.05 -8.42 -4.31
C THR A 52 -13.93 -8.83 -3.12
N TRP A 53 -14.58 -7.87 -2.50
CA TRP A 53 -15.59 -8.12 -1.47
C TRP A 53 -16.80 -8.85 -2.09
N GLU A 54 -17.24 -9.90 -1.44
CA GLU A 54 -18.41 -10.69 -1.86
C GLU A 54 -19.54 -10.57 -0.82
N PRO A 55 -20.80 -10.64 -1.26
CA PRO A 55 -21.94 -10.63 -0.33
C PRO A 55 -21.81 -11.72 0.74
N GLY A 56 -21.87 -11.29 1.99
CA GLY A 56 -21.67 -12.15 3.16
C GLY A 56 -20.29 -12.06 3.79
N ASP A 57 -19.30 -11.46 3.14
CA ASP A 57 -18.02 -11.18 3.75
C ASP A 57 -18.16 -10.13 4.85
N VAL A 58 -17.57 -10.38 6.01
CA VAL A 58 -17.56 -9.47 7.15
C VAL A 58 -16.13 -9.05 7.56
N THR A 59 -15.12 -9.48 6.81
CA THR A 59 -13.73 -9.02 6.91
C THR A 59 -13.12 -8.85 5.53
N ILE A 60 -11.99 -8.14 5.47
CA ILE A 60 -11.20 -8.01 4.24
C ILE A 60 -10.41 -9.29 4.01
N ALA A 61 -10.26 -9.67 2.72
CA ALA A 61 -9.36 -10.72 2.27
C ALA A 61 -8.33 -10.18 1.27
N PHE A 62 -7.21 -10.88 1.13
CA PHE A 62 -6.10 -10.50 0.27
C PHE A 62 -5.84 -11.59 -0.76
N ASP A 63 -5.33 -11.20 -1.92
CA ASP A 63 -4.90 -12.18 -2.92
C ASP A 63 -3.57 -12.78 -2.48
N SER A 64 -3.60 -14.06 -2.08
CA SER A 64 -2.44 -14.79 -1.60
C SER A 64 -1.36 -15.04 -2.68
N SER A 65 -1.69 -14.86 -3.96
CA SER A 65 -0.73 -14.89 -5.07
C SER A 65 0.09 -13.61 -5.18
N VAL A 66 -0.43 -12.50 -4.62
CA VAL A 66 0.24 -11.19 -4.61
C VAL A 66 1.03 -11.05 -3.30
N ARG A 67 2.33 -10.92 -3.42
CA ARG A 67 3.18 -10.73 -2.25
C ARG A 67 2.95 -9.36 -1.62
N TYR A 68 2.91 -9.27 -0.28
CA TYR A 68 2.60 -8.03 0.45
C TYR A 68 3.51 -6.85 0.09
N TYR A 69 4.79 -7.09 -0.26
CA TYR A 69 5.70 -6.02 -0.66
C TYR A 69 5.42 -5.46 -2.06
N LEU A 70 4.47 -6.05 -2.81
CA LEU A 70 3.98 -5.51 -4.06
C LEU A 70 2.84 -4.50 -3.85
N TYR A 71 2.28 -4.43 -2.65
CA TYR A 71 1.30 -3.40 -2.30
C TYR A 71 1.99 -2.07 -2.00
N ASP A 72 1.59 -1.02 -2.71
CA ASP A 72 2.02 0.35 -2.50
C ASP A 72 0.83 1.24 -2.11
N ALA A 73 1.04 2.14 -1.15
CA ALA A 73 0.16 3.26 -0.86
C ALA A 73 0.75 4.54 -1.45
N PHE A 74 -0.11 5.47 -1.84
CA PHE A 74 0.28 6.67 -2.58
C PHE A 74 0.05 7.93 -1.74
N ALA A 75 1.05 8.80 -1.66
CA ALA A 75 0.98 10.11 -1.06
C ALA A 75 1.00 11.21 -2.15
N GLY A 76 0.48 12.39 -1.84
CA GLY A 76 0.40 13.51 -2.78
C GLY A 76 -0.85 13.53 -3.66
N VAL A 77 -1.70 12.51 -3.54
CA VAL A 77 -3.03 12.42 -4.15
C VAL A 77 -4.04 11.93 -3.12
N LYS A 78 -5.33 12.15 -3.37
CA LYS A 78 -6.44 11.56 -2.61
C LYS A 78 -7.18 10.56 -3.48
N TYR A 79 -7.61 9.44 -2.88
CA TYR A 79 -8.37 8.42 -3.62
C TYR A 79 -9.17 7.52 -2.69
N ASP A 80 -10.19 6.88 -3.26
CA ASP A 80 -10.90 5.76 -2.64
C ASP A 80 -10.43 4.46 -3.31
N LEU A 81 -10.18 3.42 -2.51
CA LEU A 81 -9.92 2.06 -2.99
C LEU A 81 -11.17 1.23 -2.76
N ASP A 82 -11.92 0.97 -3.84
CA ASP A 82 -13.21 0.28 -3.81
C ASP A 82 -13.03 -1.22 -4.04
N ILE A 83 -13.08 -2.00 -2.95
CA ILE A 83 -12.93 -3.45 -3.01
C ILE A 83 -14.19 -4.20 -3.49
N SER A 84 -15.32 -3.53 -3.68
CA SER A 84 -16.49 -4.14 -4.34
C SER A 84 -16.27 -4.30 -5.85
N LYS A 85 -15.27 -3.60 -6.40
CA LYS A 85 -14.95 -3.61 -7.83
C LYS A 85 -13.89 -4.63 -8.17
N GLN A 86 -13.93 -5.11 -9.41
CA GLN A 86 -12.87 -5.98 -9.92
C GLN A 86 -11.54 -5.23 -10.05
N PRO A 87 -10.39 -5.92 -9.92
CA PRO A 87 -9.09 -5.33 -10.20
C PRO A 87 -9.05 -4.59 -11.54
N GLY A 88 -8.41 -3.44 -11.58
CA GLY A 88 -8.37 -2.54 -12.75
C GLY A 88 -9.46 -1.46 -12.76
N ASN A 89 -10.38 -1.48 -11.77
CA ASN A 89 -11.45 -0.48 -11.63
C ASN A 89 -11.68 -0.08 -10.16
N ARG A 90 -10.67 -0.21 -9.31
CA ARG A 90 -10.78 -0.01 -7.85
C ARG A 90 -10.47 1.39 -7.39
N ILE A 91 -9.65 2.12 -8.15
CA ILE A 91 -9.26 3.48 -7.81
C ILE A 91 -10.36 4.44 -8.23
N GLN A 92 -11.06 4.99 -7.24
CA GLN A 92 -12.17 5.89 -7.41
C GLN A 92 -11.83 7.27 -6.83
N ASN A 93 -12.47 8.32 -7.32
CA ASN A 93 -12.34 9.69 -6.80
C ASN A 93 -10.87 10.16 -6.71
N LEU A 94 -10.03 9.75 -7.68
CA LEU A 94 -8.63 10.15 -7.70
C LEU A 94 -8.51 11.65 -7.97
N THR A 95 -7.96 12.36 -6.99
CA THR A 95 -7.79 13.82 -7.05
C THR A 95 -6.39 14.22 -6.55
N TRP A 96 -5.97 15.41 -6.95
CA TRP A 96 -4.90 16.14 -6.29
C TRP A 96 -5.26 16.45 -4.83
N MET A 97 -4.28 16.84 -4.02
CA MET A 97 -4.52 17.19 -2.61
C MET A 97 -5.47 18.37 -2.42
N ASP A 98 -5.58 19.26 -3.42
CA ASP A 98 -6.51 20.39 -3.46
C ASP A 98 -7.96 20.02 -3.88
N GLY A 99 -8.18 18.75 -4.27
CA GLY A 99 -9.49 18.22 -4.68
C GLY A 99 -9.76 18.29 -6.18
N ARG A 100 -8.88 18.84 -7.00
CA ARG A 100 -8.99 18.82 -8.46
C ARG A 100 -8.86 17.37 -8.96
N PRO A 101 -9.74 16.89 -9.84
CA PRO A 101 -9.59 15.56 -10.46
C PRO A 101 -8.23 15.40 -11.12
N VAL A 102 -7.70 14.18 -11.09
CA VAL A 102 -6.51 13.82 -11.86
C VAL A 102 -6.95 13.40 -13.25
N GLU A 103 -6.50 14.15 -14.25
CA GLU A 103 -6.71 13.85 -15.66
C GLU A 103 -5.59 12.96 -16.21
N ASP A 104 -5.85 12.21 -17.28
CA ASP A 104 -4.91 11.24 -17.84
C ASP A 104 -3.60 11.88 -18.34
N ASP A 105 -3.64 13.14 -18.77
CA ASP A 105 -2.50 13.93 -19.25
C ASP A 105 -1.82 14.79 -18.17
N ASP A 106 -2.33 14.80 -16.93
CA ASP A 106 -1.66 15.45 -15.81
C ASP A 106 -0.25 14.89 -15.62
N SER A 107 0.71 15.74 -15.27
CA SER A 107 2.10 15.33 -15.10
C SER A 107 2.50 15.26 -13.63
N PHE A 108 3.09 14.14 -13.26
CA PHE A 108 3.56 13.85 -11.90
C PHE A 108 5.06 13.56 -11.89
N VAL A 109 5.74 14.03 -10.85
CA VAL A 109 7.05 13.52 -10.46
C VAL A 109 6.86 12.60 -9.28
N VAL A 110 7.14 11.31 -9.48
CA VAL A 110 6.89 10.25 -8.52
C VAL A 110 8.20 9.73 -7.96
N ALA A 111 8.32 9.70 -6.64
CA ALA A 111 9.44 9.10 -5.94
C ALA A 111 9.09 7.65 -5.57
N VAL A 112 9.91 6.72 -6.01
CA VAL A 112 9.73 5.27 -5.78
C VAL A 112 11.07 4.62 -5.44
N ASN A 113 11.04 3.42 -4.85
CA ASN A 113 12.27 2.67 -4.70
C ASN A 113 12.75 2.11 -6.06
N ASN A 114 14.05 1.89 -6.17
CA ASN A 114 14.67 1.37 -7.41
C ASN A 114 14.09 0.01 -7.83
N TYR A 115 13.75 -0.86 -6.89
CA TYR A 115 13.15 -2.16 -7.21
C TYR A 115 11.81 -1.98 -7.94
N ARG A 116 10.90 -1.15 -7.41
CA ARG A 116 9.62 -0.86 -8.08
C ARG A 116 9.82 -0.22 -9.44
N ALA A 117 10.76 0.75 -9.53
CA ALA A 117 11.08 1.41 -10.78
C ALA A 117 11.51 0.42 -11.86
N THR A 118 12.47 -0.46 -11.55
CA THR A 118 13.11 -1.31 -12.56
C THR A 118 12.35 -2.60 -12.86
N THR A 119 11.52 -3.09 -11.94
CA THR A 119 10.81 -4.36 -12.14
C THR A 119 9.39 -4.19 -12.67
N GLN A 120 8.72 -3.06 -12.42
CA GLN A 120 7.33 -2.86 -12.83
C GLN A 120 7.08 -1.58 -13.65
N LEU A 121 7.78 -0.46 -13.37
CA LEU A 121 7.40 0.83 -13.93
C LEU A 121 8.14 1.18 -15.22
N LEU A 122 9.36 0.71 -15.40
CA LEU A 122 10.20 0.96 -16.57
C LEU A 122 10.29 -0.24 -17.50
N THR A 123 9.34 -1.18 -17.39
CA THR A 123 9.32 -2.40 -18.17
C THR A 123 7.89 -2.74 -18.63
N TYR A 124 7.79 -3.47 -19.71
CA TYR A 124 6.54 -4.09 -20.16
C TYR A 124 6.35 -5.43 -19.43
N ALA A 125 5.77 -5.36 -18.25
CA ALA A 125 5.55 -6.51 -17.38
C ALA A 125 4.12 -6.54 -16.86
N ASP A 126 3.97 -6.24 -15.55
CA ASP A 126 2.68 -6.40 -14.88
C ASP A 126 1.75 -5.20 -15.09
N ILE A 127 2.29 -3.97 -15.14
CA ILE A 127 1.52 -2.72 -15.18
C ILE A 127 1.28 -2.27 -16.63
N PHE A 128 2.34 -2.17 -17.41
CA PHE A 128 2.30 -1.66 -18.77
C PHE A 128 2.45 -2.80 -19.78
N LYS A 129 1.75 -2.70 -20.91
CA LYS A 129 1.80 -3.66 -22.03
C LYS A 129 2.70 -3.13 -23.14
N GLU A 130 3.16 -4.04 -23.98
CA GLU A 130 3.91 -3.65 -25.18
C GLU A 130 3.06 -2.70 -26.06
N GLY A 131 3.62 -1.54 -26.36
CA GLY A 131 2.94 -0.46 -27.06
C GLY A 131 2.47 0.70 -26.15
N ASP A 132 2.41 0.51 -24.84
CA ASP A 132 2.14 1.61 -23.90
C ASP A 132 3.36 2.53 -23.80
N GLU A 133 3.13 3.81 -23.52
CA GLU A 133 4.22 4.72 -23.13
C GLU A 133 4.64 4.43 -21.69
N LEU A 134 5.91 4.11 -21.48
CA LEU A 134 6.46 3.91 -20.13
C LEU A 134 6.75 5.23 -19.42
N PRO A 135 6.71 5.26 -18.08
CA PRO A 135 7.21 6.39 -17.30
C PRO A 135 8.64 6.76 -17.67
N LYS A 136 8.95 8.05 -17.61
CA LYS A 136 10.29 8.55 -17.91
C LYS A 136 11.15 8.58 -16.66
N LEU A 137 12.32 7.95 -16.72
CA LEU A 137 13.33 8.03 -15.66
C LEU A 137 13.93 9.43 -15.64
N LEU A 138 13.82 10.13 -14.51
CA LEU A 138 14.40 11.45 -14.30
C LEU A 138 15.72 11.40 -13.53
N GLU A 139 15.77 10.60 -12.47
CA GLU A 139 16.92 10.55 -11.57
C GLU A 139 17.02 9.18 -10.90
N ILE A 140 18.21 8.62 -10.86
CA ILE A 140 18.55 7.42 -10.10
C ILE A 140 19.27 7.82 -8.81
N ASP A 141 19.16 6.96 -7.80
CA ASP A 141 19.87 7.11 -6.53
C ASP A 141 19.79 8.52 -5.94
N VAL A 142 18.57 9.07 -5.90
CA VAL A 142 18.28 10.42 -5.38
C VAL A 142 18.92 10.59 -4.02
N ARG A 143 19.81 11.59 -3.89
CA ARG A 143 20.62 11.80 -2.69
C ARG A 143 21.46 10.58 -2.28
N GLY A 144 22.05 9.92 -3.25
CA GLY A 144 22.95 8.78 -3.03
C GLY A 144 24.17 9.09 -2.18
N ASP A 145 24.53 10.38 -2.03
CA ASP A 145 25.52 10.88 -1.08
C ASP A 145 25.17 10.61 0.38
N VAL A 146 23.89 10.54 0.71
CA VAL A 146 23.36 10.17 2.05
C VAL A 146 23.27 8.66 2.21
N GLY A 147 22.90 7.94 1.16
CA GLY A 147 22.74 6.50 1.13
C GLY A 147 21.41 6.05 0.54
N GLY A 148 20.97 4.86 0.93
CA GLY A 148 19.68 4.29 0.51
C GLY A 148 18.49 4.84 1.29
N ILE A 149 17.32 4.27 1.06
CA ILE A 149 16.04 4.75 1.66
C ILE A 149 16.09 4.75 3.19
N ARG A 150 16.76 3.80 3.81
CA ARG A 150 16.91 3.77 5.29
C ARG A 150 17.69 4.99 5.81
N GLU A 151 18.77 5.33 5.15
CA GLU A 151 19.60 6.47 5.48
C GLU A 151 18.85 7.78 5.24
N LEU A 152 18.10 7.85 4.13
CA LEU A 152 17.23 9.00 3.80
C LEU A 152 16.10 9.19 4.82
N LEU A 153 15.50 8.11 5.32
CA LEU A 153 14.51 8.19 6.41
C LEU A 153 15.14 8.75 7.69
N GLY A 154 16.32 8.28 8.08
CA GLY A 154 17.05 8.81 9.23
C GLY A 154 17.44 10.28 9.06
N GLU A 155 17.86 10.66 7.85
CA GLU A 155 18.17 12.05 7.49
C GLU A 155 16.91 12.95 7.60
N TYR A 156 15.78 12.48 7.05
CA TYR A 156 14.50 13.19 7.14
C TYR A 156 14.07 13.44 8.59
N ILE A 157 14.15 12.42 9.45
CA ILE A 157 13.82 12.56 10.87
C ILE A 157 14.72 13.63 11.51
N ARG A 158 16.04 13.58 11.24
CA ARG A 158 17.00 14.48 11.86
C ARG A 158 16.89 15.92 11.36
N THR A 159 16.74 16.14 10.05
CA THR A 159 16.85 17.47 9.45
C THR A 159 15.52 18.13 9.16
N VAL A 160 14.50 17.37 8.75
CA VAL A 160 13.17 17.91 8.40
C VAL A 160 12.25 17.92 9.60
N LYS A 161 12.30 16.85 10.41
CA LYS A 161 11.45 16.72 11.61
C LYS A 161 12.13 17.20 12.91
N GLY A 162 13.32 17.78 12.83
CA GLY A 162 14.03 18.30 14.00
C GLY A 162 14.47 17.25 15.01
N GLY A 163 14.61 15.99 14.58
CA GLY A 163 15.06 14.87 15.41
C GLY A 163 13.93 14.10 16.10
N THR A 164 12.68 14.50 15.95
CA THR A 164 11.52 13.85 16.59
C THR A 164 10.44 13.58 15.55
N ILE A 165 9.81 12.39 15.61
CA ILE A 165 8.62 12.08 14.82
C ILE A 165 7.49 11.64 15.75
N GLU A 166 6.28 11.96 15.34
CA GLU A 166 5.05 11.48 15.96
C GLU A 166 4.26 10.64 14.97
N PRO A 167 3.48 9.65 15.43
CA PRO A 167 2.56 8.90 14.57
C PRO A 167 1.63 9.87 13.84
N HIS A 168 1.56 9.75 12.52
CA HIS A 168 0.71 10.59 11.69
C HIS A 168 0.06 9.75 10.59
N VAL A 169 -1.20 10.05 10.30
CA VAL A 169 -1.96 9.47 9.19
C VAL A 169 -2.48 10.60 8.32
N ASP A 170 -2.12 10.61 7.04
CA ASP A 170 -2.48 11.69 6.11
C ASP A 170 -3.97 11.68 5.76
N ASN A 171 -4.67 10.55 5.96
CA ASN A 171 -6.09 10.36 5.59
C ASN A 171 -6.37 10.74 4.13
N ASN A 172 -5.39 10.55 3.27
CA ASN A 172 -5.48 10.86 1.85
C ASN A 172 -6.10 9.74 1.02
N TRP A 173 -6.34 8.58 1.62
CA TRP A 173 -7.08 7.49 1.00
C TRP A 173 -7.88 6.71 2.03
N LYS A 174 -8.86 6.00 1.56
CA LYS A 174 -9.68 5.07 2.35
C LYS A 174 -10.08 3.87 1.52
N LEU A 175 -10.30 2.76 2.20
CA LEU A 175 -10.91 1.59 1.62
C LEU A 175 -12.44 1.78 1.69
N VAL A 176 -13.12 1.45 0.60
CA VAL A 176 -14.57 1.50 0.49
C VAL A 176 -15.08 0.25 -0.24
N GLY A 177 -16.40 0.08 -0.31
CA GLY A 177 -17.02 -1.05 -0.98
C GLY A 177 -17.13 -2.30 -0.10
N ASP A 178 -16.75 -2.19 1.16
CA ASP A 178 -16.95 -3.16 2.22
C ASP A 178 -18.40 -3.06 2.76
N ASN A 179 -19.36 -3.54 1.96
CA ASN A 179 -20.78 -3.38 2.26
C ASN A 179 -21.31 -4.39 3.31
N TRP A 180 -20.50 -4.76 4.29
CA TRP A 180 -20.93 -5.63 5.38
C TRP A 180 -21.84 -4.92 6.39
N ASN A 181 -22.61 -5.72 7.13
CA ASN A 181 -23.31 -5.22 8.29
C ASN A 181 -22.31 -4.91 9.41
N THR A 182 -22.37 -3.71 9.98
CA THR A 182 -21.44 -3.27 11.02
C THR A 182 -21.46 -4.18 12.26
N ALA A 183 -22.62 -4.64 12.70
CA ALA A 183 -22.74 -5.52 13.86
C ALA A 183 -22.10 -6.89 13.61
N ASP A 184 -22.24 -7.43 12.39
CA ASP A 184 -21.62 -8.70 11.99
C ASP A 184 -20.09 -8.55 11.92
N HIS A 185 -19.59 -7.43 11.36
CA HIS A 185 -18.16 -7.11 11.36
C HIS A 185 -17.61 -7.01 12.79
N GLU A 186 -18.24 -6.24 13.66
CA GLU A 186 -17.86 -6.10 15.07
C GLU A 186 -17.86 -7.44 15.80
N LYS A 187 -18.84 -8.29 15.56
CA LYS A 187 -18.91 -9.66 16.08
C LYS A 187 -17.72 -10.49 15.60
N ALA A 188 -17.41 -10.47 14.30
CA ALA A 188 -16.27 -11.17 13.73
C ALA A 188 -14.95 -10.71 14.38
N VAL A 189 -14.73 -9.40 14.47
CA VAL A 189 -13.53 -8.81 15.10
C VAL A 189 -13.40 -9.23 16.57
N LYS A 190 -14.51 -9.24 17.31
CA LYS A 190 -14.54 -9.71 18.71
C LYS A 190 -14.15 -11.18 18.82
N LEU A 191 -14.74 -12.04 18.00
CA LEU A 191 -14.45 -13.49 18.00
C LEU A 191 -12.99 -13.80 17.62
N LEU A 192 -12.42 -13.03 16.69
CA LEU A 192 -11.00 -13.10 16.34
C LEU A 192 -10.11 -12.72 17.53
N ARG A 193 -10.41 -11.62 18.22
CA ARG A 193 -9.65 -11.16 19.40
C ARG A 193 -9.74 -12.16 20.56
N GLU A 194 -10.86 -12.85 20.70
CA GLU A 194 -11.07 -13.91 21.70
C GLU A 194 -10.44 -15.26 21.30
N GLY A 195 -9.87 -15.36 20.10
CA GLY A 195 -9.29 -16.62 19.57
C GLY A 195 -10.31 -17.70 19.23
N LYS A 196 -11.61 -17.31 19.12
CA LYS A 196 -12.70 -18.23 18.74
C LYS A 196 -12.79 -18.44 17.24
N LEU A 197 -12.34 -17.47 16.46
CA LEU A 197 -12.17 -17.54 15.02
C LEU A 197 -10.70 -17.30 14.65
N ALA A 198 -10.28 -17.85 13.53
CA ALA A 198 -8.98 -17.59 12.91
C ALA A 198 -9.17 -17.09 11.48
N LEU A 199 -8.33 -16.14 11.06
CA LEU A 199 -8.35 -15.61 9.68
C LEU A 199 -7.86 -16.63 8.64
N SER A 200 -7.06 -17.61 9.06
CA SER A 200 -6.69 -18.77 8.27
C SER A 200 -6.14 -19.86 9.18
N GLU A 201 -6.32 -21.13 8.80
CA GLU A 201 -5.80 -22.29 9.54
C GLU A 201 -4.26 -22.34 9.58
N ASN A 202 -3.58 -21.65 8.66
CA ASN A 202 -2.12 -21.64 8.50
C ASN A 202 -1.52 -20.21 8.49
N ALA A 203 -2.17 -19.25 9.13
CA ALA A 203 -1.64 -17.88 9.21
C ALA A 203 -0.37 -17.87 10.08
N ASP A 204 0.79 -17.96 9.44
CA ASP A 204 1.99 -17.45 10.07
C ASP A 204 1.96 -15.91 10.01
N SER A 205 2.77 -15.25 10.83
CA SER A 205 2.87 -13.80 10.90
C SER A 205 3.31 -13.11 9.59
N ARG A 206 3.53 -13.87 8.52
CA ARG A 206 4.00 -13.42 7.21
C ARG A 206 2.95 -13.57 6.11
N THR A 207 1.83 -14.21 6.39
CA THR A 207 0.73 -14.39 5.44
C THR A 207 -0.49 -13.57 5.85
N LEU A 208 -1.04 -12.84 4.88
CA LEU A 208 -2.32 -12.16 5.04
C LEU A 208 -3.46 -13.13 4.76
N PRO A 209 -4.65 -12.91 5.37
CA PRO A 209 -5.78 -13.80 5.20
C PRO A 209 -6.26 -13.79 3.74
N GLY A 210 -6.12 -14.93 3.07
CA GLY A 210 -6.57 -15.15 1.69
C GLY A 210 -8.07 -15.43 1.57
N LYS A 211 -8.80 -15.52 2.70
CA LYS A 211 -10.25 -15.73 2.76
C LYS A 211 -10.85 -14.81 3.80
N ALA A 212 -11.97 -14.16 3.47
CA ALA A 212 -12.73 -13.37 4.41
C ALA A 212 -13.45 -14.29 5.42
N ILE A 213 -13.72 -13.75 6.61
CA ILE A 213 -14.73 -14.31 7.51
C ILE A 213 -16.09 -13.89 6.98
N THR A 214 -17.05 -14.80 6.99
CA THR A 214 -18.40 -14.59 6.46
C THR A 214 -19.44 -14.56 7.57
N THR A 215 -20.63 -14.09 7.23
CA THR A 215 -21.81 -14.19 8.14
C THR A 215 -22.09 -15.63 8.58
N ALA A 216 -21.81 -16.63 7.73
CA ALA A 216 -21.95 -18.03 8.09
C ALA A 216 -20.96 -18.47 9.17
N ASP A 217 -19.72 -17.99 9.10
CA ASP A 217 -18.67 -18.32 10.08
C ASP A 217 -19.00 -17.77 11.48
N ILE A 218 -19.62 -16.60 11.58
CA ILE A 218 -20.04 -16.00 12.85
C ILE A 218 -21.38 -16.51 13.38
N ALA A 219 -22.20 -17.14 12.54
CA ALA A 219 -23.52 -17.66 12.94
C ALA A 219 -23.41 -18.83 13.94
N ALA A 220 -22.28 -19.52 14.00
CA ALA A 220 -22.04 -20.64 14.91
C ALA A 220 -21.77 -20.19 16.37
N PHE A 221 -21.62 -18.89 16.62
CA PHE A 221 -21.37 -18.27 17.92
C PHE A 221 -22.49 -17.33 18.33
#